data_d51982817ab686bfb411ff50647b2b83
#
_entry.id   d51982817ab686bfb411ff50647b2b83
#
_cell.length_a   1.000
_cell.length_b   1.000
_cell.length_c   1.000
_cell.angle_alpha   90.00
_cell.angle_beta   90.00
_cell.angle_gamma   90.00
#
_symmetry.space_group_name_H-M   'P 1'
#
loop_
_entity.id
_entity.type
_entity.pdbx_description
1 polymer ?
#
loop_
_entity_poly.entity_id
_entity_poly.type
_entity_poly.pdbx_seq_one_letter_code
_entity_poly.pdbx_strand_id
1 'polypeptide(L)'
;MNNFVITCCSTVDLEKEYLEKRNIPYVCFHYTLDGIEYPDDLGVSISADVFFDKIAKGATPTTSQVNSEQYIKFWEPFLEKGQNILHVTLSSGISGSYNSAMLAKRYLEEKYPNLKIKVVDSLGASSGYGLLMSYLADLRDEGKTFDACYE
;
A
#
# COMPACT_ATOMS: atom_id res chain seq x y z
N MET A 1 -10.72 9.44 20.37
CA MET A 1 -10.01 9.76 19.10
C MET A 1 -9.82 8.46 18.33
N ASN A 2 -10.17 8.46 17.05
CA ASN A 2 -9.91 7.30 16.20
C ASN A 2 -8.41 7.16 15.98
N ASN A 3 -7.76 6.23 16.70
CA ASN A 3 -6.32 6.04 16.62
C ASN A 3 -5.99 4.94 15.61
N PHE A 4 -6.21 5.22 14.32
CA PHE A 4 -5.84 4.31 13.24
C PHE A 4 -5.30 5.06 12.02
N VAL A 5 -4.51 4.35 11.24
CA VAL A 5 -3.98 4.80 9.96
C VAL A 5 -4.58 3.95 8.83
N ILE A 6 -4.94 4.59 7.72
CA ILE A 6 -5.26 3.90 6.46
C ILE A 6 -4.02 3.86 5.59
N THR A 7 -3.74 2.72 4.98
CA THR A 7 -2.53 2.51 4.17
C THR A 7 -2.85 1.74 2.89
N CYS A 8 -2.00 1.85 1.89
CA CYS A 8 -2.15 1.14 0.61
C CYS A 8 -0.79 0.69 0.04
N CYS A 9 -0.80 0.11 -1.15
CA CYS A 9 0.39 -0.15 -1.95
C CYS A 9 0.55 0.94 -3.03
N SER A 10 1.76 1.10 -3.55
CA SER A 10 2.04 2.04 -4.66
C SER A 10 1.16 1.80 -5.91
N THR A 11 0.73 0.55 -6.13
CA THR A 11 -0.16 0.16 -7.23
C THR A 11 -1.58 0.76 -7.17
N VAL A 12 -1.83 1.63 -6.20
CA VAL A 12 -3.08 2.42 -6.08
C VAL A 12 -3.25 3.43 -7.22
N ASP A 13 -2.17 3.76 -7.92
CA ASP A 13 -2.11 4.71 -9.04
C ASP A 13 -2.75 6.08 -8.74
N LEU A 14 -2.56 6.55 -7.51
CA LEU A 14 -2.84 7.93 -7.10
C LEU A 14 -1.54 8.73 -7.06
N GLU A 15 -1.64 10.02 -7.35
CA GLU A 15 -0.49 10.90 -7.28
C GLU A 15 0.08 10.99 -5.86
N LYS A 16 1.40 11.09 -5.74
CA LYS A 16 2.11 11.18 -4.47
C LYS A 16 1.60 12.33 -3.62
N GLU A 17 1.41 13.50 -4.22
CA GLU A 17 0.90 14.70 -3.56
C GLU A 17 -0.51 14.50 -2.98
N TYR A 18 -1.35 13.71 -3.68
CA TYR A 18 -2.67 13.36 -3.18
C TYR A 18 -2.56 12.47 -1.93
N LEU A 19 -1.74 11.43 -1.98
CA LEU A 19 -1.55 10.51 -0.85
C LEU A 19 -0.97 11.25 0.37
N GLU A 20 0.02 12.12 0.17
CA GLU A 20 0.62 12.94 1.22
C GLU A 20 -0.41 13.89 1.85
N LYS A 21 -1.15 14.63 1.03
CA LYS A 21 -2.20 15.56 1.48
C LYS A 21 -3.29 14.86 2.30
N ARG A 22 -3.64 13.63 1.93
CA ARG A 22 -4.65 12.81 2.61
C ARG A 22 -4.07 11.97 3.75
N ASN A 23 -2.77 12.09 4.08
CA ASN A 23 -2.09 11.26 5.07
C ASN A 23 -2.36 9.76 4.85
N ILE A 24 -2.10 9.28 3.64
CA ILE A 24 -2.20 7.87 3.24
C ILE A 24 -0.79 7.35 2.97
N PRO A 25 -0.11 6.74 3.95
CA PRO A 25 1.17 6.06 3.72
C PRO A 25 0.99 4.86 2.79
N TYR A 26 1.99 4.60 1.97
CA TYR A 26 1.98 3.48 1.03
C TYR A 26 3.27 2.67 1.10
N VAL A 27 3.15 1.38 0.83
CA VAL A 27 4.30 0.47 0.66
C VAL A 27 4.57 0.26 -0.82
N CYS A 28 5.85 0.34 -1.22
CA CYS A 28 6.23 0.24 -2.62
C CYS A 28 6.27 -1.22 -3.10
N PHE A 29 5.67 -1.48 -4.25
CA PHE A 29 6.09 -2.56 -5.12
C PHE A 29 7.49 -2.25 -5.66
N HIS A 30 8.14 -3.21 -6.31
CA HIS A 30 9.44 -2.99 -6.93
C HIS A 30 9.41 -3.45 -8.38
N TYR A 31 10.30 -2.93 -9.18
CA TYR A 31 10.53 -3.39 -10.55
C TYR A 31 12.02 -3.35 -10.87
N THR A 32 12.43 -4.28 -11.71
CA THR A 32 13.80 -4.34 -12.25
C THR A 32 13.76 -3.82 -13.68
N LEU A 33 14.61 -2.83 -13.97
CA LEU A 33 14.76 -2.23 -15.29
C LEU A 33 16.25 -2.16 -15.62
N ASP A 34 16.66 -2.75 -16.77
CA ASP A 34 18.07 -2.85 -17.17
C ASP A 34 18.98 -3.51 -16.10
N GLY A 35 18.45 -4.49 -15.36
CA GLY A 35 19.18 -5.19 -14.29
C GLY A 35 19.29 -4.41 -12.96
N ILE A 36 18.68 -3.23 -12.85
CA ILE A 36 18.65 -2.43 -11.63
C ILE A 36 17.26 -2.48 -11.01
N GLU A 37 17.18 -2.78 -9.71
CA GLU A 37 15.94 -2.78 -8.97
C GLU A 37 15.59 -1.36 -8.48
N TYR A 38 14.35 -0.96 -8.68
CA TYR A 38 13.79 0.32 -8.25
C TYR A 38 12.51 0.10 -7.44
N PRO A 39 12.27 0.90 -6.40
CA PRO A 39 10.95 0.97 -5.79
C PRO A 39 9.99 1.68 -6.75
N ASP A 40 8.75 1.23 -6.77
CA ASP A 40 7.64 1.98 -7.33
C ASP A 40 7.22 3.09 -6.34
N ASP A 41 8.01 4.15 -6.30
CA ASP A 41 7.86 5.27 -5.37
C ASP A 41 7.12 6.47 -5.99
N LEU A 42 6.22 6.17 -6.93
CA LEU A 42 5.38 7.13 -7.64
C LEU A 42 6.19 8.18 -8.43
N GLY A 43 7.29 7.73 -9.03
CA GLY A 43 8.09 8.54 -9.95
C GLY A 43 9.21 9.37 -9.29
N VAL A 44 9.52 9.13 -8.02
CA VAL A 44 10.62 9.82 -7.33
C VAL A 44 11.98 9.31 -7.81
N SER A 45 12.20 7.99 -7.81
CA SER A 45 13.46 7.37 -8.25
C SER A 45 13.64 7.43 -9.76
N ILE A 46 12.59 7.17 -10.52
CA ILE A 46 12.55 7.31 -11.98
C ILE A 46 11.20 7.92 -12.37
N SER A 47 11.24 9.02 -13.13
CA SER A 47 10.02 9.62 -13.65
C SER A 47 9.34 8.70 -14.69
N ALA A 48 8.03 8.84 -14.82
CA ALA A 48 7.26 8.08 -15.82
C ALA A 48 7.82 8.26 -17.23
N ASP A 49 8.19 9.48 -17.60
CA ASP A 49 8.75 9.79 -18.94
C ASP A 49 10.04 8.98 -19.19
N VAL A 50 10.95 8.94 -18.21
CA VAL A 50 12.21 8.19 -18.33
C VAL A 50 11.93 6.69 -18.38
N PHE A 51 11.00 6.19 -17.57
CA PHE A 51 10.60 4.79 -17.55
C PHE A 51 10.05 4.34 -18.91
N PHE A 52 9.09 5.09 -19.46
CA PHE A 52 8.48 4.74 -20.74
C PHE A 52 9.43 4.96 -21.92
N ASP A 53 10.33 5.94 -21.88
CA ASP A 53 11.38 6.11 -22.90
C ASP A 53 12.33 4.91 -22.94
N LYS A 54 12.70 4.35 -21.79
CA LYS A 54 13.50 3.11 -21.73
C LYS A 54 12.76 1.92 -22.34
N ILE A 55 11.48 1.75 -22.04
CA ILE A 55 10.65 0.69 -22.64
C ILE A 55 10.57 0.86 -24.15
N ALA A 56 10.34 2.08 -24.63
CA ALA A 56 10.32 2.37 -26.06
C ALA A 56 11.65 2.05 -26.77
N LYS A 57 12.76 2.11 -26.05
CA LYS A 57 14.10 1.72 -26.51
C LYS A 57 14.41 0.23 -26.33
N GLY A 58 13.44 -0.58 -25.91
CA GLY A 58 13.55 -2.06 -25.82
C GLY A 58 13.85 -2.61 -24.44
N ALA A 59 13.86 -1.80 -23.39
CA ALA A 59 13.96 -2.30 -22.03
C ALA A 59 12.72 -3.12 -21.65
N THR A 60 12.92 -4.25 -20.95
CA THR A 60 11.83 -5.12 -20.51
C THR A 60 11.81 -5.15 -18.99
N PRO A 61 10.92 -4.37 -18.35
CA PRO A 61 10.81 -4.37 -16.90
C PRO A 61 10.14 -5.66 -16.40
N THR A 62 10.56 -6.11 -15.21
CA THR A 62 9.91 -7.15 -14.44
C THR A 62 9.51 -6.60 -13.08
N THR A 63 8.37 -7.03 -12.55
CA THR A 63 7.86 -6.54 -11.27
C THR A 63 8.00 -7.57 -10.17
N SER A 64 8.13 -7.10 -8.93
CA SER A 64 8.05 -7.91 -7.73
C SER A 64 7.04 -7.32 -6.75
N GLN A 65 6.23 -8.21 -6.16
CA GLN A 65 5.23 -7.83 -5.18
C GLN A 65 5.86 -7.48 -3.82
N VAL A 66 5.09 -6.80 -2.97
CA VAL A 66 5.47 -6.58 -1.57
C VAL A 66 5.47 -7.91 -0.82
N ASN A 67 6.57 -8.23 -0.14
CA ASN A 67 6.69 -9.41 0.69
C ASN A 67 6.33 -9.12 2.17
N SER A 68 6.25 -10.18 3.00
CA SER A 68 5.83 -10.05 4.40
C SER A 68 6.81 -9.23 5.25
N GLU A 69 8.11 -9.30 5.00
CA GLU A 69 9.10 -8.50 5.73
C GLU A 69 8.97 -7.00 5.43
N GLN A 70 8.67 -6.66 4.18
CA GLN A 70 8.41 -5.27 3.78
C GLN A 70 7.16 -4.73 4.46
N TYR A 71 6.08 -5.52 4.55
CA TYR A 71 4.88 -5.14 5.31
C TYR A 71 5.16 -4.97 6.79
N ILE A 72 5.93 -5.87 7.42
CA ILE A 72 6.30 -5.75 8.84
C ILE A 72 7.05 -4.44 9.06
N LYS A 73 8.10 -4.17 8.29
CA LYS A 73 8.88 -2.92 8.40
C LYS A 73 8.03 -1.66 8.17
N PHE A 74 7.06 -1.74 7.28
CA PHE A 74 6.18 -0.63 6.95
C PHE A 74 5.14 -0.35 8.05
N TRP A 75 4.56 -1.39 8.64
CA TRP A 75 3.48 -1.24 9.62
C TRP A 75 3.96 -1.04 11.06
N GLU A 76 5.09 -1.61 11.42
CA GLU A 76 5.59 -1.61 12.79
C GLU A 76 5.71 -0.21 13.41
N PRO A 77 6.21 0.84 12.70
CA PRO A 77 6.27 2.19 13.26
C PRO A 77 4.91 2.81 13.64
N PHE A 78 3.82 2.38 12.99
CA PHE A 78 2.47 2.82 13.36
C PHE A 78 1.97 2.11 14.60
N LEU A 79 2.23 0.80 14.71
CA LEU A 79 1.89 0.00 15.89
C LEU A 79 2.65 0.47 17.12
N GLU A 80 3.93 0.80 17.00
CA GLU A 80 4.74 1.37 18.09
C GLU A 80 4.15 2.70 18.61
N LYS A 81 3.46 3.46 17.77
CA LYS A 81 2.72 4.67 18.16
C LYS A 81 1.32 4.37 18.71
N GLY A 82 0.96 3.10 18.86
CA GLY A 82 -0.35 2.67 19.34
C GLY A 82 -1.49 2.85 18.35
N GLN A 83 -1.21 2.87 17.04
CA GLN A 83 -2.21 3.03 15.99
C GLN A 83 -2.66 1.68 15.44
N ASN A 84 -3.96 1.49 15.26
CA ASN A 84 -4.49 0.40 14.46
C ASN A 84 -4.24 0.66 12.97
N ILE A 85 -4.21 -0.40 12.15
CA ILE A 85 -3.91 -0.30 10.73
C ILE A 85 -5.08 -0.85 9.92
N LEU A 86 -5.59 -0.04 8.99
CA LEU A 86 -6.52 -0.48 7.94
C LEU A 86 -5.79 -0.37 6.60
N HIS A 87 -5.42 -1.53 6.05
CA HIS A 87 -4.66 -1.63 4.80
C HIS A 87 -5.52 -2.18 3.68
N VAL A 88 -5.48 -1.52 2.54
CA VAL A 88 -6.11 -2.02 1.31
C VAL A 88 -5.03 -2.48 0.35
N THR A 89 -5.15 -3.70 -0.18
CA THR A 89 -4.18 -4.28 -1.11
C THR A 89 -4.68 -4.25 -2.55
N LEU A 90 -3.75 -4.36 -3.49
CA LEU A 90 -4.05 -4.79 -4.85
C LEU A 90 -4.79 -6.14 -4.81
N SER A 91 -5.70 -6.38 -5.76
CA SER A 91 -6.48 -7.60 -5.85
C SER A 91 -5.64 -8.87 -5.67
N SER A 92 -6.10 -9.76 -4.81
CA SER A 92 -5.50 -11.10 -4.61
C SER A 92 -5.54 -11.98 -5.86
N GLY A 93 -6.44 -11.68 -6.80
CA GLY A 93 -6.52 -12.34 -8.10
C GLY A 93 -5.38 -11.96 -9.06
N ILE A 94 -4.63 -10.89 -8.77
CA ILE A 94 -3.55 -10.37 -9.63
C ILE A 94 -2.19 -10.53 -8.96
N SER A 95 -2.12 -10.43 -7.61
CA SER A 95 -0.85 -10.40 -6.87
C SER A 95 -0.94 -11.20 -5.58
N GLY A 96 0.15 -11.84 -5.20
CA GLY A 96 0.31 -12.49 -3.91
C GLY A 96 0.53 -11.51 -2.74
N SER A 97 0.53 -10.20 -2.97
CA SER A 97 0.77 -9.19 -1.93
C SER A 97 -0.26 -9.24 -0.80
N TYR A 98 -1.52 -9.58 -1.10
CA TYR A 98 -2.54 -9.82 -0.07
C TYR A 98 -2.12 -10.93 0.91
N ASN A 99 -1.65 -12.08 0.39
CA ASN A 99 -1.18 -13.17 1.24
C ASN A 99 0.04 -12.78 2.07
N SER A 100 0.97 -12.02 1.48
CA SER A 100 2.13 -11.46 2.20
C SER A 100 1.70 -10.53 3.33
N ALA A 101 0.70 -9.67 3.09
CA ALA A 101 0.11 -8.80 4.10
C ALA A 101 -0.54 -9.60 5.24
N MET A 102 -1.26 -10.69 4.92
CA MET A 102 -1.89 -11.56 5.92
C MET A 102 -0.86 -12.30 6.79
N LEU A 103 0.30 -12.66 6.24
CA LEU A 103 1.41 -13.24 7.02
C LEU A 103 2.01 -12.20 7.97
N ALA A 104 2.29 -11.00 7.47
CA ALA A 104 2.79 -9.89 8.28
C ALA A 104 1.81 -9.51 9.41
N LYS A 105 0.51 -9.46 9.11
CA LYS A 105 -0.55 -9.22 10.08
C LYS A 105 -0.48 -10.21 11.25
N ARG A 106 -0.44 -11.52 10.96
CA ARG A 106 -0.38 -12.56 12.01
C ARG A 106 0.83 -12.35 12.94
N TYR A 107 2.01 -12.14 12.35
CA TYR A 107 3.22 -11.89 13.11
C TYR A 107 3.11 -10.64 14.01
N LEU A 108 2.60 -9.55 13.46
CA LEU A 108 2.50 -8.29 14.20
C LEU A 108 1.38 -8.29 15.25
N GLU A 109 0.27 -8.97 15.03
CA GLU A 109 -0.79 -9.12 16.03
C GLU A 109 -0.35 -9.96 17.23
N GLU A 110 0.56 -10.94 17.05
CA GLU A 110 1.18 -11.66 18.16
C GLU A 110 2.11 -10.74 18.98
N LYS A 111 2.85 -9.85 18.28
CA LYS A 111 3.77 -8.91 18.92
C LYS A 111 3.05 -7.72 19.60
N TYR A 112 1.92 -7.28 19.02
CA TYR A 112 1.13 -6.13 19.48
C TYR A 112 -0.32 -6.54 19.77
N PRO A 113 -0.60 -7.36 20.78
CA PRO A 113 -1.91 -8.02 20.98
C PRO A 113 -3.08 -7.06 21.28
N ASN A 114 -2.79 -5.82 21.67
CA ASN A 114 -3.80 -4.80 21.95
C ASN A 114 -4.15 -3.93 20.73
N LEU A 115 -3.50 -4.15 19.58
CA LEU A 115 -3.70 -3.40 18.35
C LEU A 115 -4.29 -4.30 17.26
N LYS A 116 -5.01 -3.70 16.34
CA LYS A 116 -5.70 -4.41 15.25
C LYS A 116 -5.12 -4.02 13.91
N ILE A 117 -4.91 -5.02 13.06
CA ILE A 117 -4.59 -4.85 11.65
C ILE A 117 -5.73 -5.45 10.84
N LYS A 118 -6.38 -4.65 10.02
CA LYS A 118 -7.38 -5.10 9.04
C LYS A 118 -6.76 -4.98 7.65
N VAL A 119 -6.86 -6.06 6.88
CA VAL A 119 -6.39 -6.10 5.49
C VAL A 119 -7.59 -6.34 4.60
N VAL A 120 -7.81 -5.43 3.67
CA VAL A 120 -8.90 -5.48 2.69
C VAL A 120 -8.33 -5.85 1.33
N ASP A 121 -8.86 -6.88 0.71
CA ASP A 121 -8.63 -7.17 -0.69
C ASP A 121 -9.47 -6.21 -1.53
N SER A 122 -8.85 -5.34 -2.31
CA SER A 122 -9.60 -4.37 -3.12
C SER A 122 -10.43 -5.02 -4.23
N LEU A 123 -10.12 -6.26 -4.61
CA LEU A 123 -10.66 -6.94 -5.81
C LEU A 123 -10.52 -6.08 -7.08
N GLY A 124 -9.62 -5.12 -7.06
CA GLY A 124 -9.41 -4.13 -8.10
C GLY A 124 -7.93 -3.83 -8.32
N ALA A 125 -7.65 -2.98 -9.30
CA ALA A 125 -6.34 -2.50 -9.65
C ALA A 125 -6.44 -1.03 -10.13
N SER A 126 -5.29 -0.32 -10.11
CA SER A 126 -5.16 1.03 -10.67
C SER A 126 -6.28 1.97 -10.19
N SER A 127 -6.95 2.66 -11.09
CA SER A 127 -7.99 3.65 -10.77
C SER A 127 -9.16 3.11 -9.94
N GLY A 128 -9.55 1.85 -10.14
CA GLY A 128 -10.59 1.20 -9.32
C GLY A 128 -10.15 1.05 -7.86
N TYR A 129 -8.91 0.64 -7.65
CA TYR A 129 -8.27 0.58 -6.34
C TYR A 129 -8.09 2.00 -5.75
N GLY A 130 -7.64 2.95 -6.57
CA GLY A 130 -7.50 4.36 -6.17
C GLY A 130 -8.81 4.99 -5.72
N LEU A 131 -9.91 4.72 -6.42
CA LEU A 131 -11.24 5.20 -6.04
C LEU A 131 -11.68 4.65 -4.67
N LEU A 132 -11.44 3.36 -4.42
CA LEU A 132 -11.72 2.74 -3.13
C LEU A 132 -10.92 3.42 -1.99
N MET A 133 -9.63 3.70 -2.23
CA MET A 133 -8.79 4.39 -1.25
C MET A 133 -9.25 5.83 -0.99
N SER A 134 -9.66 6.55 -2.04
CA SER A 134 -10.22 7.90 -1.90
C SER A 134 -11.50 7.91 -1.05
N TYR A 135 -12.39 6.97 -1.32
CA TYR A 135 -13.63 6.81 -0.54
C TYR A 135 -13.35 6.45 0.93
N LEU A 136 -12.42 5.52 1.16
CA LEU A 136 -11.99 5.17 2.52
C LEU A 136 -11.40 6.38 3.27
N ALA A 137 -10.63 7.20 2.59
CA ALA A 137 -10.09 8.43 3.17
C ALA A 137 -11.21 9.43 3.53
N ASP A 138 -12.25 9.54 2.71
CA ASP A 138 -13.41 10.38 3.00
C ASP A 138 -14.12 9.90 4.27
N LEU A 139 -14.39 8.60 4.40
CA LEU A 139 -15.01 8.04 5.61
C LEU A 139 -14.19 8.31 6.87
N ARG A 140 -12.87 8.14 6.80
CA ARG A 140 -11.96 8.46 7.91
C ARG A 140 -12.03 9.95 8.28
N ASP A 141 -11.99 10.84 7.28
CA ASP A 141 -11.97 12.28 7.48
C ASP A 141 -13.33 12.82 7.97
N GLU A 142 -14.42 12.11 7.66
CA GLU A 142 -15.74 12.33 8.26
C GLU A 142 -15.81 11.85 9.74
N GLY A 143 -14.76 11.24 10.26
CA GLY A 143 -14.68 10.78 11.65
C GLY A 143 -15.31 9.41 11.89
N LYS A 144 -15.52 8.58 10.86
CA LYS A 144 -15.95 7.19 11.03
C LYS A 144 -14.94 6.40 11.86
N THR A 145 -15.43 5.44 12.61
CA THR A 145 -14.58 4.57 13.43
C THR A 145 -13.79 3.58 12.56
N PHE A 146 -12.72 3.00 13.13
CA PHE A 146 -11.93 1.95 12.48
C PHE A 146 -12.79 0.79 11.97
N ASP A 147 -13.72 0.30 12.77
CA ASP A 147 -14.59 -0.81 12.40
C ASP A 147 -15.61 -0.38 11.32
N ALA A 148 -16.17 0.83 11.40
CA ALA A 148 -17.09 1.37 10.38
C ALA A 148 -16.41 1.67 9.03
N CYS A 149 -15.11 1.95 9.03
CA CYS A 149 -14.33 2.10 7.80
C CYS A 149 -13.97 0.75 7.16
N TYR A 150 -13.97 -0.32 7.95
CA TYR A 150 -13.67 -1.65 7.45
C TYR A 150 -14.93 -2.35 6.86
N GLU A 151 -16.12 -2.10 7.40
CA GLU A 151 -17.41 -2.62 6.93
C GLU A 151 -17.85 -2.00 5.61
#